data_515a8f0a02bb73f7088f109813fc7ddf
#
_entry.id   515a8f0a02bb73f7088f109813fc7ddf
#
_cell.length_a   1.000
_cell.length_b   1.000
_cell.length_c   1.000
_cell.angle_alpha   90.00
_cell.angle_beta   90.00
_cell.angle_gamma   90.00
#
_symmetry.space_group_name_H-M   'P 1'
#
loop_
_entity.id
_entity.type
_entity.pdbx_description
1 polymer ?
#
loop_
_entity_poly.entity_id
_entity_poly.type
_entity_poly.pdbx_seq_one_letter_code
_entity_poly.pdbx_strand_id
1 'polypeptide(L)'
;MRRPGIVLTVATAWIGVVAGHIVAYLLGYPSAGPRHAHLAVTGHSWVGLATASLLAVVPVVLLAVAVRAVRSEGSWSGSSLALRLIAIQVPAFALIEVLERQWSPGRTLADPAVFIGLVLQPLVAVLAAWLLDLFGKAVRAAVARLRRSLRRAPRSLPR
;
A
#
# COMPACT_ATOMS: atom_id res chain seq x y z
N MET A 1 -12.95 3.54 18.51
CA MET A 1 -11.94 3.29 17.45
C MET A 1 -12.00 4.43 16.43
N ARG A 2 -10.94 5.22 16.26
CA ARG A 2 -10.92 6.30 15.24
C ARG A 2 -10.61 5.70 13.87
N ARG A 3 -11.35 6.13 12.85
CA ARG A 3 -11.16 5.68 11.45
C ARG A 3 -9.84 6.24 10.90
N PRO A 4 -9.06 5.48 10.12
CA PRO A 4 -7.94 6.07 9.37
C PRO A 4 -8.47 7.20 8.50
N GLY A 5 -7.70 8.31 8.41
CA GLY A 5 -8.09 9.41 7.54
C GLY A 5 -8.21 8.93 6.09
N ILE A 6 -9.17 9.47 5.34
CA ILE A 6 -9.44 9.06 3.96
C ILE A 6 -8.19 9.14 3.08
N VAL A 7 -7.40 10.20 3.24
CA VAL A 7 -6.15 10.41 2.50
C VAL A 7 -5.15 9.27 2.72
N LEU A 8 -4.97 8.83 3.98
CA LEU A 8 -4.06 7.73 4.29
C LEU A 8 -4.56 6.41 3.69
N THR A 9 -5.88 6.17 3.75
CA THR A 9 -6.46 4.96 3.15
C THR A 9 -6.27 4.96 1.64
N VAL A 10 -6.55 6.08 0.96
CA VAL A 10 -6.40 6.22 -0.51
C VAL A 10 -4.93 6.09 -0.92
N ALA A 11 -4.00 6.77 -0.22
CA ALA A 11 -2.57 6.66 -0.50
C ALA A 11 -2.05 5.22 -0.31
N THR A 12 -2.49 4.52 0.73
CA THR A 12 -2.14 3.12 0.95
C THR A 12 -2.75 2.21 -0.12
N ALA A 13 -4.00 2.48 -0.52
CA ALA A 13 -4.64 1.73 -1.60
C ALA A 13 -3.91 1.91 -2.93
N TRP A 14 -3.48 3.13 -3.26
CA TRP A 14 -2.65 3.40 -4.44
C TRP A 14 -1.35 2.58 -4.44
N ILE A 15 -0.61 2.59 -3.32
CA ILE A 15 0.59 1.76 -3.16
C ILE A 15 0.27 0.29 -3.45
N GLY A 16 -0.83 -0.22 -2.88
CA GLY A 16 -1.23 -1.61 -3.07
C GLY A 16 -1.62 -1.93 -4.51
N VAL A 17 -2.37 -1.06 -5.20
CA VAL A 17 -2.74 -1.25 -6.61
C VAL A 17 -1.50 -1.30 -7.49
N VAL A 18 -0.58 -0.35 -7.34
CA VAL A 18 0.66 -0.32 -8.14
C VAL A 18 1.55 -1.53 -7.86
N ALA A 19 1.76 -1.87 -6.59
CA ALA A 19 2.57 -3.02 -6.21
C ALA A 19 1.96 -4.33 -6.71
N GLY A 20 0.65 -4.53 -6.52
CA GLY A 20 -0.07 -5.70 -6.99
C GLY A 20 -0.04 -5.82 -8.52
N HIS A 21 -0.16 -4.69 -9.23
CA HIS A 21 -0.06 -4.63 -10.68
C HIS A 21 1.33 -5.08 -11.17
N ILE A 22 2.40 -4.53 -10.59
CA ILE A 22 3.78 -4.92 -10.93
C ILE A 22 3.98 -6.42 -10.72
N VAL A 23 3.59 -6.95 -9.55
CA VAL A 23 3.76 -8.37 -9.22
C VAL A 23 2.92 -9.26 -10.14
N ALA A 24 1.69 -8.87 -10.47
CA ALA A 24 0.82 -9.60 -11.38
C ALA A 24 1.47 -9.79 -12.77
N TYR A 25 2.04 -8.72 -13.31
CA TYR A 25 2.72 -8.77 -14.61
C TYR A 25 4.07 -9.49 -14.55
N LEU A 26 4.78 -9.43 -13.43
CA LEU A 26 5.98 -10.25 -13.24
C LEU A 26 5.67 -11.74 -13.22
N LEU A 27 4.56 -12.14 -12.61
CA LEU A 27 4.15 -13.54 -12.52
C LEU A 27 3.47 -14.03 -13.80
N GLY A 28 2.64 -13.20 -14.43
CA GLY A 28 1.95 -13.53 -15.68
C GLY A 28 2.90 -13.58 -16.87
N TYR A 29 3.96 -12.77 -16.87
CA TYR A 29 4.96 -12.68 -17.92
C TYR A 29 6.37 -12.66 -17.31
N PRO A 30 6.91 -13.82 -16.90
CA PRO A 30 8.18 -13.87 -16.17
C PRO A 30 9.37 -13.42 -17.02
N SER A 31 9.33 -13.62 -18.35
CA SER A 31 10.39 -13.19 -19.27
C SER A 31 10.29 -11.71 -19.61
N ALA A 32 11.41 -10.96 -19.51
CA ALA A 32 11.44 -9.52 -19.69
C ALA A 32 10.99 -9.05 -21.09
N GLY A 33 11.47 -9.70 -22.15
CA GLY A 33 11.12 -9.35 -23.53
C GLY A 33 9.61 -9.44 -23.81
N PRO A 34 8.95 -10.60 -23.63
CA PRO A 34 7.51 -10.73 -23.78
C PRO A 34 6.71 -9.78 -22.90
N ARG A 35 7.15 -9.55 -21.65
CA ARG A 35 6.50 -8.61 -20.74
C ARG A 35 6.54 -7.19 -21.27
N HIS A 36 7.70 -6.67 -21.72
CA HIS A 36 7.80 -5.34 -22.28
C HIS A 36 6.96 -5.19 -23.55
N ALA A 37 7.01 -6.17 -24.44
CA ALA A 37 6.17 -6.15 -25.64
C ALA A 37 4.68 -6.12 -25.31
N HIS A 38 4.24 -6.93 -24.33
CA HIS A 38 2.85 -6.95 -23.88
C HIS A 38 2.42 -5.62 -23.27
N LEU A 39 3.21 -5.06 -22.35
CA LEU A 39 2.93 -3.77 -21.73
C LEU A 39 2.87 -2.62 -22.75
N ALA A 40 3.71 -2.65 -23.79
CA ALA A 40 3.71 -1.63 -24.83
C ALA A 40 2.39 -1.61 -25.65
N VAL A 41 1.79 -2.78 -25.92
CA VAL A 41 0.57 -2.88 -26.72
C VAL A 41 -0.73 -2.81 -25.90
N THR A 42 -0.66 -2.93 -24.59
CA THR A 42 -1.83 -2.91 -23.69
C THR A 42 -2.04 -1.59 -22.94
N GLY A 43 -1.35 -0.52 -23.33
CA GLY A 43 -1.57 0.82 -22.76
C GLY A 43 -0.86 1.13 -21.44
N HIS A 44 0.05 0.28 -20.99
CA HIS A 44 0.74 0.38 -19.71
C HIS A 44 1.91 1.39 -19.65
N SER A 45 1.91 2.42 -20.48
CA SER A 45 2.96 3.46 -20.49
C SER A 45 3.12 4.21 -19.17
N TRP A 46 2.07 4.26 -18.35
CA TRP A 46 2.04 4.93 -17.05
C TRP A 46 2.76 4.16 -15.92
N VAL A 47 3.02 2.86 -16.09
CA VAL A 47 3.59 1.97 -15.03
C VAL A 47 4.92 2.52 -14.51
N GLY A 48 5.77 3.06 -15.38
CA GLY A 48 7.03 3.68 -14.96
C GLY A 48 6.82 4.87 -14.02
N LEU A 49 5.90 5.77 -14.36
CA LEU A 49 5.55 6.93 -13.54
C LEU A 49 4.88 6.50 -12.23
N ALA A 50 3.97 5.54 -12.28
CA ALA A 50 3.32 4.99 -11.09
C ALA A 50 4.33 4.34 -10.15
N THR A 51 5.28 3.57 -10.68
CA THR A 51 6.36 2.96 -9.88
C THR A 51 7.21 4.05 -9.23
N ALA A 52 7.60 5.09 -9.98
CA ALA A 52 8.34 6.22 -9.43
C ALA A 52 7.56 6.95 -8.32
N SER A 53 6.23 7.06 -8.45
CA SER A 53 5.39 7.68 -7.42
C SER A 53 5.45 6.98 -6.07
N LEU A 54 5.75 5.67 -6.03
CA LEU A 54 5.90 4.93 -4.78
C LEU A 54 7.05 5.48 -3.92
N LEU A 55 8.12 5.98 -4.53
CA LEU A 55 9.25 6.58 -3.81
C LEU A 55 8.83 7.82 -3.01
N ALA A 56 7.83 8.55 -3.47
CA ALA A 56 7.29 9.71 -2.76
C ALA A 56 6.16 9.31 -1.80
N VAL A 57 5.23 8.46 -2.23
CA VAL A 57 4.01 8.15 -1.48
C VAL A 57 4.29 7.26 -0.27
N VAL A 58 5.18 6.27 -0.38
CA VAL A 58 5.50 5.35 0.73
C VAL A 58 6.06 6.09 1.95
N PRO A 59 7.09 6.96 1.84
CA PRO A 59 7.58 7.72 3.00
C PRO A 59 6.52 8.61 3.63
N VAL A 60 5.65 9.23 2.83
CA VAL A 60 4.56 10.08 3.34
C VAL A 60 3.55 9.25 4.14
N VAL A 61 3.18 8.06 3.66
CA VAL A 61 2.30 7.14 4.40
C VAL A 61 2.94 6.71 5.71
N LEU A 62 4.21 6.30 5.70
CA LEU A 62 4.92 5.88 6.91
C LEU A 62 5.04 7.04 7.91
N LEU A 63 5.36 8.25 7.44
CA LEU A 63 5.41 9.44 8.28
C LEU A 63 4.05 9.74 8.91
N ALA A 64 2.98 9.67 8.13
CA ALA A 64 1.62 9.91 8.63
C ALA A 64 1.22 8.88 9.70
N VAL A 65 1.58 7.59 9.51
CA VAL A 65 1.36 6.54 10.52
C VAL A 65 2.19 6.82 11.78
N ALA A 66 3.46 7.21 11.63
CA ALA A 66 4.33 7.54 12.76
C ALA A 66 3.79 8.73 13.57
N VAL A 67 3.42 9.83 12.90
CA VAL A 67 2.84 11.01 13.56
C VAL A 67 1.57 10.65 14.34
N ARG A 68 0.66 9.85 13.75
CA ARG A 68 -0.54 9.38 14.44
C ARG A 68 -0.21 8.50 15.64
N ALA A 69 0.77 7.61 15.51
CA ALA A 69 1.21 6.74 16.59
C ALA A 69 1.79 7.53 17.77
N VAL A 70 2.55 8.60 17.50
CA VAL A 70 3.11 9.51 18.51
C VAL A 70 2.03 10.32 19.22
N ARG A 71 1.02 10.80 18.47
CA ARG A 71 -0.11 11.57 19.01
C ARG A 71 -1.10 10.73 19.82
N SER A 72 -0.83 9.44 19.99
CA SER A 72 -1.71 8.48 20.68
C SER A 72 -3.14 8.45 20.12
N GLU A 73 -3.29 8.79 18.85
CA GLU A 73 -4.54 8.68 18.13
C GLU A 73 -4.84 7.20 17.89
N GLY A 74 -5.43 6.53 18.84
CA GLY A 74 -5.94 5.15 18.89
C GLY A 74 -5.39 4.13 17.85
N SER A 75 -5.34 2.85 18.22
CA SER A 75 -4.99 1.78 17.28
C SER A 75 -6.11 1.58 16.25
N TRP A 76 -5.76 1.36 15.02
CA TRP A 76 -6.70 0.83 14.02
C TRP A 76 -6.95 -0.64 14.30
N SER A 77 -8.13 -1.13 13.99
CA SER A 77 -8.28 -2.55 13.75
C SER A 77 -7.65 -2.85 12.39
N GLY A 78 -6.61 -3.66 12.35
CA GLY A 78 -5.96 -4.08 11.10
C GLY A 78 -6.98 -4.71 10.13
N SER A 79 -7.96 -5.45 10.64
CA SER A 79 -9.04 -6.03 9.84
C SER A 79 -9.92 -4.96 9.17
N SER A 80 -10.28 -3.88 9.89
CA SER A 80 -11.10 -2.82 9.29
C SER A 80 -10.35 -2.03 8.22
N LEU A 81 -9.04 -1.86 8.34
CA LEU A 81 -8.22 -1.26 7.31
C LEU A 81 -8.09 -2.19 6.11
N ALA A 82 -7.82 -3.48 6.33
CA ALA A 82 -7.72 -4.48 5.26
C ALA A 82 -8.98 -4.53 4.40
N LEU A 83 -10.16 -4.61 5.02
CA LEU A 83 -11.44 -4.61 4.29
C LEU A 83 -11.63 -3.35 3.43
N ARG A 84 -11.27 -2.17 3.93
CA ARG A 84 -11.34 -0.93 3.14
C ARG A 84 -10.36 -0.92 1.98
N LEU A 85 -9.13 -1.40 2.22
CA LEU A 85 -8.14 -1.50 1.16
C LEU A 85 -8.61 -2.47 0.08
N ILE A 86 -9.15 -3.63 0.44
CA ILE A 86 -9.72 -4.59 -0.52
C ILE A 86 -10.84 -3.93 -1.34
N ALA A 87 -11.78 -3.25 -0.66
CA ALA A 87 -12.92 -2.59 -1.29
C ALA A 87 -12.51 -1.46 -2.26
N ILE A 88 -11.31 -0.91 -2.14
CA ILE A 88 -10.78 0.12 -3.04
C ILE A 88 -9.87 -0.52 -4.10
N GLN A 89 -8.93 -1.37 -3.69
CA GLN A 89 -7.89 -1.89 -4.57
C GLN A 89 -8.43 -2.82 -5.64
N VAL A 90 -9.35 -3.74 -5.29
CA VAL A 90 -9.88 -4.71 -6.25
C VAL A 90 -10.65 -4.02 -7.39
N PRO A 91 -11.64 -3.15 -7.12
CA PRO A 91 -12.35 -2.47 -8.21
C PRO A 91 -11.46 -1.45 -8.95
N ALA A 92 -10.52 -0.78 -8.25
CA ALA A 92 -9.58 0.13 -8.91
C ALA A 92 -8.67 -0.61 -9.89
N PHE A 93 -8.11 -1.75 -9.48
CA PHE A 93 -7.31 -2.60 -10.36
C PHE A 93 -8.14 -3.08 -11.55
N ALA A 94 -9.33 -3.65 -11.32
CA ALA A 94 -10.20 -4.14 -12.38
C ALA A 94 -10.57 -3.02 -13.37
N LEU A 95 -10.88 -1.83 -12.87
CA LEU A 95 -11.22 -0.67 -13.70
C LEU A 95 -10.05 -0.23 -14.57
N ILE A 96 -8.83 -0.13 -14.01
CA ILE A 96 -7.62 0.21 -14.76
C ILE A 96 -7.41 -0.79 -15.90
N GLU A 97 -7.48 -2.08 -15.61
CA GLU A 97 -7.27 -3.14 -16.60
C GLU A 97 -8.30 -3.11 -17.74
N VAL A 98 -9.58 -2.81 -17.43
CA VAL A 98 -10.64 -2.68 -18.44
C VAL A 98 -10.43 -1.43 -19.29
N LEU A 99 -10.07 -0.29 -18.68
CA LEU A 99 -9.80 0.97 -19.37
C LEU A 99 -8.63 0.84 -20.34
N GLU A 100 -7.53 0.23 -19.91
CA GLU A 100 -6.34 0.03 -20.73
C GLU A 100 -6.59 -0.83 -21.96
N ARG A 101 -7.53 -1.78 -21.87
CA ARG A 101 -7.96 -2.63 -23.00
C ARG A 101 -9.16 -2.07 -23.75
N GLN A 102 -9.36 -0.74 -23.72
CA GLN A 102 -10.39 -0.04 -24.48
C GLN A 102 -11.80 -0.61 -24.26
N TRP A 103 -12.18 -0.83 -23.00
CA TRP A 103 -13.47 -1.37 -22.60
C TRP A 103 -13.79 -2.76 -23.20
N SER A 104 -12.78 -3.61 -23.39
CA SER A 104 -12.95 -4.96 -23.89
C SER A 104 -12.87 -6.01 -22.76
N PRO A 105 -13.98 -6.32 -22.05
CA PRO A 105 -13.97 -7.25 -20.91
C PRO A 105 -13.46 -8.65 -21.28
N GLY A 106 -13.79 -9.13 -22.50
CA GLY A 106 -13.34 -10.43 -22.97
C GLY A 106 -11.80 -10.53 -23.07
N ARG A 107 -11.15 -9.49 -23.60
CA ARG A 107 -9.68 -9.42 -23.66
C ARG A 107 -9.07 -9.28 -22.28
N THR A 108 -9.72 -8.52 -21.40
CA THR A 108 -9.27 -8.33 -20.02
C THR A 108 -9.24 -9.65 -19.26
N LEU A 109 -10.33 -10.41 -19.32
CA LEU A 109 -10.43 -11.69 -18.58
C LEU A 109 -9.60 -12.82 -19.20
N ALA A 110 -9.22 -12.71 -20.46
CA ALA A 110 -8.34 -13.69 -21.12
C ALA A 110 -6.85 -13.50 -20.74
N ASP A 111 -6.48 -12.38 -20.14
CA ASP A 111 -5.09 -12.10 -19.77
C ASP A 111 -4.74 -12.74 -18.41
N PRO A 112 -3.75 -13.64 -18.34
CA PRO A 112 -3.37 -14.29 -17.10
C PRO A 112 -2.89 -13.31 -16.02
N ALA A 113 -2.24 -12.20 -16.39
CA ALA A 113 -1.78 -11.20 -15.44
C ALA A 113 -2.96 -10.51 -14.74
N VAL A 114 -4.07 -10.28 -15.44
CA VAL A 114 -5.28 -9.70 -14.84
C VAL A 114 -5.88 -10.63 -13.80
N PHE A 115 -6.01 -11.92 -14.12
CA PHE A 115 -6.52 -12.91 -13.16
C PHE A 115 -5.62 -12.99 -11.92
N ILE A 116 -4.30 -13.09 -12.11
CA ILE A 116 -3.32 -13.09 -11.03
C ILE A 116 -3.46 -11.80 -10.20
N GLY A 117 -3.59 -10.65 -10.84
CA GLY A 117 -3.75 -9.37 -10.17
C GLY A 117 -4.99 -9.29 -9.31
N LEU A 118 -6.14 -9.74 -9.81
CA LEU A 118 -7.38 -9.78 -9.03
C LEU A 118 -7.26 -10.65 -7.76
N VAL A 119 -6.53 -11.76 -7.83
CA VAL A 119 -6.27 -12.61 -6.66
C VAL A 119 -5.25 -11.98 -5.72
N LEU A 120 -4.24 -11.28 -6.26
CA LEU A 120 -3.20 -10.65 -5.47
C LEU A 120 -3.70 -9.41 -4.72
N GLN A 121 -4.63 -8.62 -5.26
CA GLN A 121 -5.07 -7.37 -4.63
C GLN A 121 -5.59 -7.56 -3.19
N PRO A 122 -6.44 -8.55 -2.86
CA PRO A 122 -6.81 -8.81 -1.48
C PRO A 122 -5.63 -9.18 -0.57
N LEU A 123 -4.68 -9.97 -1.09
CA LEU A 123 -3.49 -10.38 -0.33
C LEU A 123 -2.59 -9.19 -0.03
N VAL A 124 -2.35 -8.33 -1.02
CA VAL A 124 -1.57 -7.09 -0.87
C VAL A 124 -2.26 -6.14 0.12
N ALA A 125 -3.58 -6.02 0.07
CA ALA A 125 -4.35 -5.19 1.00
C ALA A 125 -4.21 -5.66 2.46
N VAL A 126 -4.33 -6.97 2.69
CA VAL A 126 -4.15 -7.57 4.03
C VAL A 126 -2.72 -7.37 4.52
N LEU A 127 -1.73 -7.65 3.66
CA LEU A 127 -0.32 -7.46 4.00
C LEU A 127 0.00 -6.00 4.32
N ALA A 128 -0.48 -5.05 3.51
CA ALA A 128 -0.29 -3.63 3.75
C ALA A 128 -0.91 -3.17 5.08
N ALA A 129 -2.14 -3.61 5.38
CA ALA A 129 -2.81 -3.30 6.63
C ALA A 129 -2.04 -3.86 7.84
N TRP A 130 -1.54 -5.09 7.74
CA TRP A 130 -0.76 -5.74 8.77
C TRP A 130 0.58 -5.04 9.00
N LEU A 131 1.33 -4.72 7.94
CA LEU A 131 2.60 -4.01 8.03
C LEU A 131 2.45 -2.61 8.64
N LEU A 132 1.40 -1.87 8.27
CA LEU A 132 1.13 -0.56 8.86
C LEU A 132 0.74 -0.64 10.34
N ASP A 133 0.00 -1.67 10.75
CA ASP A 133 -0.32 -1.92 12.17
C ASP A 133 0.94 -2.26 12.97
N LEU A 134 1.80 -3.15 12.45
CA LEU A 134 3.09 -3.49 13.06
C LEU A 134 3.99 -2.25 13.20
N PHE A 135 4.11 -1.46 12.14
CA PHE A 135 4.91 -0.24 12.15
C PHE A 135 4.37 0.75 13.19
N GLY A 136 3.07 0.98 13.22
CA GLY A 136 2.44 1.84 14.23
C GLY A 136 2.67 1.36 15.67
N LYS A 137 2.61 0.04 15.92
CA LYS A 137 2.95 -0.56 17.22
C LYS A 137 4.41 -0.35 17.58
N ALA A 138 5.34 -0.55 16.65
CA ALA A 138 6.78 -0.34 16.86
C ALA A 138 7.09 1.12 17.22
N VAL A 139 6.52 2.08 16.50
CA VAL A 139 6.67 3.51 16.81
C VAL A 139 6.17 3.84 18.22
N ARG A 140 4.97 3.37 18.59
CA ARG A 140 4.43 3.59 19.95
C ARG A 140 5.34 3.02 21.04
N ALA A 141 5.86 1.81 20.83
CA ALA A 141 6.77 1.17 21.76
C ALA A 141 8.09 1.96 21.91
N ALA A 142 8.66 2.45 20.81
CA ALA A 142 9.86 3.27 20.81
C ALA A 142 9.65 4.59 21.57
N VAL A 143 8.54 5.29 21.30
CA VAL A 143 8.20 6.53 22.01
C VAL A 143 7.98 6.28 23.51
N ALA A 144 7.31 5.20 23.88
CA ALA A 144 7.11 4.85 25.29
C ALA A 144 8.44 4.54 26.02
N ARG A 145 9.38 3.88 25.35
CA ARG A 145 10.72 3.64 25.88
C ARG A 145 11.47 4.97 26.10
N LEU A 146 11.48 5.84 25.09
CA LEU A 146 12.16 7.13 25.17
C LEU A 146 11.61 7.99 26.30
N ARG A 147 10.29 8.08 26.45
CA ARG A 147 9.64 8.83 27.56
C ARG A 147 10.04 8.29 28.92
N ARG A 148 10.19 6.95 29.07
CA ARG A 148 10.65 6.34 30.32
C ARG A 148 12.11 6.66 30.63
N SER A 149 12.99 6.63 29.62
CA SER A 149 14.41 7.01 29.76
C SER A 149 14.56 8.46 30.22
N LEU A 150 13.85 9.39 29.58
CA LEU A 150 13.90 10.81 29.94
C LEU A 150 13.39 11.10 31.36
N ARG A 151 12.40 10.35 31.84
CA ARG A 151 11.89 10.48 33.21
C ARG A 151 12.85 9.93 34.26
N ARG A 152 13.73 9.01 33.90
CA ARG A 152 14.73 8.39 34.79
C ARG A 152 16.07 9.17 34.84
N ALA A 153 16.31 10.08 33.90
CA ALA A 153 17.48 10.93 33.90
C ALA A 153 17.51 11.76 35.21
N PRO A 154 18.55 11.65 36.05
CA PRO A 154 18.64 12.40 37.30
C PRO A 154 18.61 13.89 36.98
N ARG A 155 17.73 14.64 37.65
CA ARG A 155 17.74 16.11 37.66
C ARG A 155 18.89 16.59 38.54
N SER A 156 20.14 16.31 38.17
CA SER A 156 21.30 16.91 38.77
C SER A 156 21.47 18.33 38.19
N LEU A 157 20.71 19.29 38.70
CA LEU A 157 21.08 20.69 38.58
C LEU A 157 22.21 20.91 39.62
N PRO A 158 23.43 21.28 39.20
CA PRO A 158 24.40 21.77 40.12
C PRO A 158 23.88 23.07 40.75
N ARG A 159 23.90 23.14 42.09
CA ARG A 159 23.70 24.39 42.84
C ARG A 159 24.90 25.27 42.70
#